data_168a1c22f4350cd2d0d1b4c26c0d65cb
#
_entry.id   168a1c22f4350cd2d0d1b4c26c0d65cb
#
_cell.length_a   1.000
_cell.length_b   1.000
_cell.length_c   1.000
_cell.angle_alpha   90.00
_cell.angle_beta   90.00
_cell.angle_gamma   90.00
#
_symmetry.space_group_name_H-M   'P 1'
#
loop_
_entity.id
_entity.type
_entity.pdbx_description
1 polymer ?
#
loop_
_entity_poly.entity_id
_entity_poly.type
_entity_poly.pdbx_seq_one_letter_code
_entity_poly.pdbx_strand_id
1 'polypeptide(L)'
;RMSRGLGDVYKRQSLCRELEMRKDYIGGETIETIYFGGGTPSQLSQEDFISIFSHIYKVYNVEPDAEITLEANPDDLTPEYITMLRSLPFNRLSMGIQTFNEDMLKLLQRRHTADRAIHAFNNCRRAGFHNISIDLMYGLPGETLDSWQKDLEQAVNLHPEHISAYHLIYEENTALWKLREQHKVAEADEDLSVSLFGTLIDSLSAAGYDHYEISNFCLPGLHSRHNSSYWTGKKYLGCGPSAHSYNGISRQWNIASLNEYIKGIDGGIPAFEIEELDLYTRYN
;
A
#
# COMPACT_ATOMS: atom_id res chain seq x y z
N ARG A 1 -12.50 -9.00 21.82
CA ARG A 1 -11.26 -8.18 21.73
C ARG A 1 -10.15 -9.02 22.34
N MET A 2 -9.37 -9.76 21.53
CA MET A 2 -8.04 -10.17 21.98
C MET A 2 -7.23 -8.91 22.33
N SER A 3 -6.45 -8.95 23.42
CA SER A 3 -5.55 -7.85 23.75
C SER A 3 -4.63 -7.61 22.56
N ARG A 4 -4.45 -6.35 22.16
CA ARG A 4 -3.67 -5.97 20.97
C ARG A 4 -2.32 -6.70 20.85
N GLY A 5 -1.62 -6.98 21.96
CA GLY A 5 -0.30 -7.62 21.93
C GLY A 5 -0.28 -9.13 21.58
N LEU A 6 -1.24 -9.93 22.03
CA LEU A 6 -1.23 -11.37 21.75
C LEU A 6 -1.65 -11.69 20.31
N GLY A 7 -2.66 -10.96 19.76
CA GLY A 7 -3.10 -11.15 18.38
C GLY A 7 -1.99 -10.84 17.38
N ASP A 8 -1.20 -9.82 17.63
CA ASP A 8 -0.10 -9.40 16.74
C ASP A 8 1.07 -10.41 16.75
N VAL A 9 1.39 -10.98 17.92
CA VAL A 9 2.43 -12.04 18.04
C VAL A 9 2.03 -13.31 17.28
N TYR A 10 0.80 -13.77 17.43
CA TYR A 10 0.30 -14.94 16.69
C TYR A 10 0.25 -14.69 15.19
N LYS A 11 -0.20 -13.50 14.77
CA LYS A 11 -0.22 -13.11 13.36
C LYS A 11 1.20 -13.15 12.76
N ARG A 12 2.20 -12.59 13.45
CA ARG A 12 3.59 -12.61 13.02
C ARG A 12 4.13 -14.04 12.90
N GLN A 13 3.90 -14.89 13.90
CA GLN A 13 4.36 -16.28 13.89
C GLN A 13 3.75 -17.05 12.72
N SER A 14 2.45 -16.90 12.49
CA SER A 14 1.78 -17.53 11.34
C SER A 14 2.31 -17.00 10.02
N LEU A 15 2.59 -15.69 9.90
CA LEU A 15 3.20 -15.11 8.70
C LEU A 15 4.58 -15.72 8.40
N CYS A 16 5.44 -15.81 9.42
CA CYS A 16 6.78 -16.43 9.28
C CYS A 16 6.67 -17.90 8.87
N ARG A 17 5.70 -18.62 9.44
CA ARG A 17 5.45 -20.03 9.09
C ARG A 17 4.90 -20.17 7.67
N GLU A 18 4.01 -19.28 7.25
CA GLU A 18 3.51 -19.27 5.86
C GLU A 18 4.65 -19.06 4.86
N LEU A 19 5.56 -18.12 5.12
CA LEU A 19 6.74 -17.92 4.29
C LEU A 19 7.55 -19.22 4.10
N GLU A 20 7.77 -19.98 5.18
CA GLU A 20 8.47 -21.27 5.10
C GLU A 20 7.67 -22.34 4.33
N MET A 21 6.36 -22.43 4.56
CA MET A 21 5.49 -23.41 3.90
C MET A 21 5.38 -23.17 2.40
N ARG A 22 5.44 -21.92 1.96
CA ARG A 22 5.24 -21.52 0.56
C ARG A 22 6.54 -21.20 -0.17
N LYS A 23 7.69 -21.65 0.34
CA LYS A 23 9.03 -21.38 -0.22
C LYS A 23 9.17 -21.72 -1.71
N ASP A 24 8.47 -22.76 -2.17
CA ASP A 24 8.56 -23.25 -3.55
C ASP A 24 7.49 -22.63 -4.47
N TYR A 25 6.60 -21.76 -3.96
CA TYR A 25 5.44 -21.25 -4.70
C TYR A 25 5.82 -20.45 -5.95
N ILE A 26 6.90 -19.67 -5.90
CA ILE A 26 7.40 -18.87 -7.01
C ILE A 26 8.49 -19.59 -7.83
N GLY A 27 8.74 -20.90 -7.55
CA GLY A 27 9.68 -21.69 -8.33
C GLY A 27 11.16 -21.36 -8.12
N GLY A 28 11.52 -20.79 -6.97
CA GLY A 28 12.91 -20.44 -6.64
C GLY A 28 13.42 -19.17 -7.33
N GLU A 29 12.54 -18.36 -7.92
CA GLU A 29 12.90 -17.07 -8.50
C GLU A 29 13.46 -16.12 -7.42
N THR A 30 14.40 -15.28 -7.82
CA THR A 30 14.96 -14.24 -6.94
C THR A 30 13.95 -13.16 -6.67
N ILE A 31 13.85 -12.70 -5.41
CA ILE A 31 12.95 -11.66 -4.96
C ILE A 31 13.53 -10.30 -5.33
N GLU A 32 12.87 -9.59 -6.22
CA GLU A 32 13.22 -8.23 -6.63
C GLU A 32 12.55 -7.15 -5.77
N THR A 33 11.40 -7.48 -5.14
CA THR A 33 10.64 -6.54 -4.32
C THR A 33 10.06 -7.19 -3.08
N ILE A 34 10.03 -6.46 -1.98
CA ILE A 34 9.32 -6.83 -0.74
C ILE A 34 8.40 -5.66 -0.38
N TYR A 35 7.11 -5.94 -0.20
CA TYR A 35 6.12 -4.91 0.07
C TYR A 35 5.34 -5.23 1.34
N PHE A 36 5.48 -4.36 2.33
CA PHE A 36 4.70 -4.41 3.56
C PHE A 36 3.49 -3.49 3.39
N GLY A 37 2.34 -4.08 3.15
CA GLY A 37 1.09 -3.36 2.89
C GLY A 37 -0.12 -4.09 3.46
N GLY A 38 -1.29 -3.51 3.21
CA GLY A 38 -2.57 -4.05 3.67
C GLY A 38 -2.79 -3.91 5.19
N GLY A 39 -3.75 -3.14 5.58
CA GLY A 39 -3.98 -2.77 6.97
C GLY A 39 -3.07 -1.63 7.41
N THR A 40 -2.29 -1.78 8.47
CA THR A 40 -1.42 -0.72 8.99
C THR A 40 -0.08 -1.30 9.43
N PRO A 41 0.82 -1.62 8.47
CA PRO A 41 2.11 -2.22 8.80
C PRO A 41 3.02 -1.27 9.59
N SER A 42 2.80 0.04 9.51
CA SER A 42 3.50 1.06 10.32
C SER A 42 3.22 1.00 11.83
N GLN A 43 2.43 0.03 12.29
CA GLN A 43 2.26 -0.25 13.72
C GLN A 43 3.10 -1.42 14.23
N LEU A 44 3.83 -2.11 13.35
CA LEU A 44 4.71 -3.21 13.75
C LEU A 44 5.93 -2.68 14.53
N SER A 45 6.37 -3.45 15.50
CA SER A 45 7.58 -3.16 16.28
C SER A 45 8.84 -3.53 15.48
N GLN A 46 9.97 -3.04 15.94
CA GLN A 46 11.28 -3.42 15.40
C GLN A 46 11.51 -4.93 15.44
N GLU A 47 11.13 -5.59 16.54
CA GLU A 47 11.28 -7.04 16.72
C GLU A 47 10.43 -7.82 15.74
N ASP A 48 9.22 -7.32 15.41
CA ASP A 48 8.35 -7.93 14.42
C ASP A 48 8.99 -7.87 13.03
N PHE A 49 9.50 -6.71 12.62
CA PHE A 49 10.21 -6.57 11.35
C PHE A 49 11.46 -7.42 11.28
N ILE A 50 12.31 -7.42 12.31
CA ILE A 50 13.52 -8.25 12.37
C ILE A 50 13.16 -9.73 12.20
N SER A 51 12.11 -10.19 12.89
CA SER A 51 11.66 -11.58 12.78
C SER A 51 11.21 -11.92 11.35
N ILE A 52 10.39 -11.06 10.73
CA ILE A 52 9.89 -11.28 9.37
C ILE A 52 11.04 -11.25 8.35
N PHE A 53 11.91 -10.23 8.39
CA PHE A 53 13.07 -10.14 7.50
C PHE A 53 14.01 -11.33 7.65
N SER A 54 14.28 -11.77 8.88
CA SER A 54 15.11 -12.95 9.12
C SER A 54 14.55 -14.20 8.47
N HIS A 55 13.22 -14.40 8.46
CA HIS A 55 12.58 -15.51 7.78
C HIS A 55 12.63 -15.35 6.24
N ILE A 56 12.38 -14.14 5.74
CA ILE A 56 12.46 -13.88 4.29
C ILE A 56 13.86 -14.19 3.77
N TYR A 57 14.90 -13.63 4.38
CA TYR A 57 16.29 -13.85 3.93
C TYR A 57 16.81 -15.28 4.17
N LYS A 58 16.22 -16.02 5.10
CA LYS A 58 16.53 -17.45 5.31
C LYS A 58 15.92 -18.34 4.23
N VAL A 59 14.73 -18.00 3.76
CA VAL A 59 13.90 -18.86 2.90
C VAL A 59 14.05 -18.53 1.43
N TYR A 60 14.21 -17.23 1.10
CA TYR A 60 14.23 -16.74 -0.27
C TYR A 60 15.57 -16.10 -0.62
N ASN A 61 15.93 -16.20 -1.90
CA ASN A 61 17.02 -15.41 -2.44
C ASN A 61 16.50 -14.01 -2.77
N VAL A 62 17.02 -12.99 -2.10
CA VAL A 62 16.61 -11.59 -2.27
C VAL A 62 17.74 -10.83 -2.95
N GLU A 63 17.41 -10.04 -3.98
CA GLU A 63 18.39 -9.18 -4.65
C GLU A 63 19.02 -8.18 -3.68
N PRO A 64 20.32 -7.88 -3.84
CA PRO A 64 20.99 -6.90 -2.98
C PRO A 64 20.39 -5.50 -3.08
N ASP A 65 19.79 -5.15 -4.23
CA ASP A 65 19.13 -3.87 -4.52
C ASP A 65 17.60 -3.99 -4.59
N ALA A 66 17.01 -5.01 -3.96
CA ALA A 66 15.56 -5.20 -3.91
C ALA A 66 14.84 -3.94 -3.42
N GLU A 67 13.73 -3.61 -4.08
CA GLU A 67 12.84 -2.54 -3.59
C GLU A 67 12.07 -3.05 -2.37
N ILE A 68 12.29 -2.42 -1.21
CA ILE A 68 11.66 -2.82 0.05
C ILE A 68 10.81 -1.68 0.56
N THR A 69 9.50 -1.81 0.38
CA THR A 69 8.51 -0.77 0.66
C THR A 69 7.76 -1.02 1.96
N LEU A 70 7.52 0.04 2.72
CA LEU A 70 6.57 0.07 3.84
C LEU A 70 5.45 1.06 3.55
N GLU A 71 4.19 0.60 3.62
CA GLU A 71 3.04 1.51 3.75
C GLU A 71 2.99 2.10 5.16
N ALA A 72 2.78 3.40 5.26
CA ALA A 72 2.73 4.08 6.55
C ALA A 72 1.64 5.15 6.60
N ASN A 73 0.99 5.26 7.77
CA ASN A 73 0.18 6.44 8.07
C ASN A 73 1.10 7.55 8.59
N PRO A 74 0.83 8.82 8.23
CA PRO A 74 1.62 9.94 8.74
C PRO A 74 1.73 9.99 10.27
N ASP A 75 0.67 9.60 10.99
CA ASP A 75 0.66 9.60 12.47
C ASP A 75 1.63 8.61 13.11
N ASP A 76 1.92 7.51 12.42
CA ASP A 76 2.79 6.46 12.95
C ASP A 76 4.28 6.81 12.74
N LEU A 77 4.58 7.78 11.86
CA LEU A 77 5.95 8.19 11.50
C LEU A 77 6.50 9.24 12.49
N THR A 78 6.64 8.84 13.76
CA THR A 78 7.35 9.65 14.75
C THR A 78 8.86 9.64 14.48
N PRO A 79 9.63 10.64 14.97
CA PRO A 79 11.09 10.65 14.80
C PRO A 79 11.77 9.35 15.28
N GLU A 80 11.30 8.78 16.39
CA GLU A 80 11.82 7.53 16.97
C GLU A 80 11.50 6.35 16.04
N TYR A 81 10.26 6.27 15.51
CA TYR A 81 9.85 5.22 14.59
C TYR A 81 10.60 5.31 13.25
N ILE A 82 10.79 6.51 12.72
CA ILE A 82 11.58 6.74 11.50
C ILE A 82 13.03 6.30 11.70
N THR A 83 13.63 6.62 12.86
CA THR A 83 14.98 6.18 13.21
C THR A 83 15.08 4.66 13.26
N MET A 84 14.09 4.00 13.84
CA MET A 84 13.98 2.54 13.85
C MET A 84 13.88 1.97 12.43
N LEU A 85 13.02 2.53 11.58
CA LEU A 85 12.88 2.09 10.19
C LEU A 85 14.19 2.20 9.41
N ARG A 86 15.00 3.24 9.66
CA ARG A 86 16.32 3.42 9.03
C ARG A 86 17.34 2.35 9.45
N SER A 87 17.14 1.67 10.56
CA SER A 87 17.96 0.52 10.98
C SER A 87 17.55 -0.80 10.33
N LEU A 88 16.46 -0.81 9.58
CA LEU A 88 15.89 -1.96 8.87
C LEU A 88 16.12 -1.83 7.35
N PRO A 89 15.92 -2.89 6.57
CA PRO A 89 16.21 -2.89 5.13
C PRO A 89 15.27 -2.01 4.27
N PHE A 90 14.36 -1.25 4.85
CA PHE A 90 13.44 -0.39 4.09
C PHE A 90 14.20 0.68 3.30
N ASN A 91 13.94 0.75 1.98
CA ASN A 91 14.49 1.76 1.10
C ASN A 91 13.42 2.59 0.39
N ARG A 92 12.13 2.24 0.55
CA ARG A 92 10.98 2.98 0.01
C ARG A 92 9.88 3.08 1.06
N LEU A 93 9.22 4.25 1.12
CA LEU A 93 8.01 4.46 1.93
C LEU A 93 6.83 4.79 1.01
N SER A 94 5.61 4.32 1.34
CA SER A 94 4.36 4.78 0.76
C SER A 94 3.52 5.40 1.86
N MET A 95 3.28 6.71 1.77
CA MET A 95 2.65 7.48 2.84
C MET A 95 1.21 7.83 2.48
N GLY A 96 0.24 7.27 3.20
CA GLY A 96 -1.18 7.49 2.96
C GLY A 96 -1.64 8.87 3.44
N ILE A 97 -1.38 9.92 2.68
CA ILE A 97 -1.80 11.30 2.98
C ILE A 97 -3.29 11.48 2.67
N GLN A 98 -3.74 10.98 1.54
CA GLN A 98 -5.09 11.01 0.98
C GLN A 98 -5.50 12.40 0.44
N THR A 99 -5.42 13.44 1.21
CA THR A 99 -5.75 14.84 0.87
C THR A 99 -5.08 15.78 1.87
N PHE A 100 -4.90 17.03 1.51
CA PHE A 100 -4.47 18.09 2.43
C PHE A 100 -5.66 18.94 2.92
N ASN A 101 -6.89 18.58 2.55
CA ASN A 101 -8.11 19.24 3.03
C ASN A 101 -8.52 18.66 4.40
N GLU A 102 -8.50 19.51 5.43
CA GLU A 102 -8.80 19.12 6.82
C GLU A 102 -10.21 18.56 7.02
N ASP A 103 -11.20 19.07 6.29
CA ASP A 103 -12.57 18.59 6.44
C ASP A 103 -12.76 17.23 5.77
N MET A 104 -12.07 16.99 4.67
CA MET A 104 -12.04 15.68 4.02
C MET A 104 -11.27 14.65 4.84
N LEU A 105 -10.15 15.02 5.46
CA LEU A 105 -9.45 14.14 6.41
C LEU A 105 -10.36 13.70 7.55
N LYS A 106 -11.14 14.60 8.13
CA LYS A 106 -12.13 14.28 9.16
C LYS A 106 -13.24 13.36 8.63
N LEU A 107 -13.77 13.65 7.43
CA LEU A 107 -14.80 12.82 6.79
C LEU A 107 -14.30 11.39 6.54
N LEU A 108 -13.06 11.26 6.08
CA LEU A 108 -12.36 9.98 5.87
C LEU A 108 -11.91 9.31 7.18
N GLN A 109 -12.22 9.91 8.34
CA GLN A 109 -11.82 9.44 9.66
C GLN A 109 -10.29 9.25 9.81
N ARG A 110 -9.51 10.10 9.11
CA ARG A 110 -8.06 10.09 9.26
C ARG A 110 -7.65 10.70 10.61
N ARG A 111 -6.63 10.14 11.23
CA ARG A 111 -6.13 10.60 12.55
C ARG A 111 -5.20 11.81 12.41
N HIS A 112 -4.53 11.93 11.28
CA HIS A 112 -3.60 13.01 11.00
C HIS A 112 -4.29 14.26 10.45
N THR A 113 -3.60 15.38 10.58
CA THR A 113 -3.89 16.65 9.90
C THR A 113 -2.95 16.81 8.70
N ALA A 114 -3.27 17.73 7.78
CA ALA A 114 -2.38 18.07 6.67
C ALA A 114 -0.98 18.47 7.14
N ASP A 115 -0.89 19.33 8.17
CA ASP A 115 0.38 19.76 8.75
C ASP A 115 1.19 18.57 9.30
N ARG A 116 0.54 17.60 9.97
CA ARG A 116 1.20 16.40 10.46
C ARG A 116 1.75 15.54 9.32
N ALA A 117 1.00 15.39 8.24
CA ALA A 117 1.44 14.66 7.07
C ALA A 117 2.68 15.31 6.43
N ILE A 118 2.66 16.63 6.27
CA ILE A 118 3.81 17.41 5.77
C ILE A 118 5.03 17.25 6.69
N HIS A 119 4.84 17.35 8.00
CA HIS A 119 5.92 17.17 8.96
C HIS A 119 6.50 15.75 8.94
N ALA A 120 5.64 14.72 8.86
CA ALA A 120 6.06 13.33 8.76
C ALA A 120 6.89 13.09 7.49
N PHE A 121 6.44 13.61 6.34
CA PHE A 121 7.19 13.54 5.08
C PHE A 121 8.57 14.17 5.23
N ASN A 122 8.64 15.40 5.73
CA ASN A 122 9.90 16.12 5.91
C ASN A 122 10.84 15.43 6.92
N ASN A 123 10.30 14.79 7.97
CA ASN A 123 11.08 14.00 8.92
C ASN A 123 11.68 12.76 8.26
N CYS A 124 10.91 12.03 7.45
CA CYS A 124 11.41 10.89 6.67
C CYS A 124 12.53 11.33 5.71
N ARG A 125 12.34 12.46 5.02
CA ARG A 125 13.35 13.03 4.13
C ARG A 125 14.64 13.38 4.86
N ARG A 126 14.56 14.05 6.00
CA ARG A 126 15.72 14.40 6.85
C ARG A 126 16.43 13.16 7.42
N ALA A 127 15.69 12.10 7.68
CA ALA A 127 16.26 10.83 8.13
C ALA A 127 16.95 10.04 7.00
N GLY A 128 16.89 10.50 5.75
CA GLY A 128 17.59 9.90 4.61
C GLY A 128 16.76 8.91 3.81
N PHE A 129 15.42 8.96 3.87
CA PHE A 129 14.58 8.30 2.87
C PHE A 129 14.54 9.15 1.60
N HIS A 130 15.02 8.58 0.49
CA HIS A 130 15.12 9.22 -0.82
C HIS A 130 14.15 8.66 -1.85
N ASN A 131 13.32 7.67 -1.48
CA ASN A 131 12.25 7.14 -2.30
C ASN A 131 10.98 7.12 -1.46
N ILE A 132 10.21 8.20 -1.54
CA ILE A 132 8.96 8.37 -0.81
C ILE A 132 7.83 8.53 -1.81
N SER A 133 6.86 7.62 -1.73
CA SER A 133 5.57 7.74 -2.39
C SER A 133 4.58 8.43 -1.46
N ILE A 134 3.69 9.24 -2.01
CA ILE A 134 2.50 9.70 -1.31
C ILE A 134 1.26 9.20 -2.02
N ASP A 135 0.25 8.81 -1.24
CA ASP A 135 -1.02 8.34 -1.78
C ASP A 135 -2.06 9.45 -1.60
N LEU A 136 -2.72 9.81 -2.69
CA LEU A 136 -3.79 10.80 -2.75
C LEU A 136 -5.10 10.14 -3.18
N MET A 137 -6.22 10.75 -2.81
CA MET A 137 -7.55 10.35 -3.27
C MET A 137 -8.25 11.55 -3.89
N TYR A 138 -8.92 11.32 -5.01
CA TYR A 138 -9.77 12.30 -5.67
C TYR A 138 -11.19 11.75 -5.88
N GLY A 139 -12.13 12.61 -6.29
CA GLY A 139 -13.54 12.26 -6.31
C GLY A 139 -14.16 12.23 -4.91
N LEU A 140 -13.58 12.98 -3.97
CA LEU A 140 -14.06 13.10 -2.61
C LEU A 140 -15.42 13.85 -2.56
N PRO A 141 -16.29 13.58 -1.56
CA PRO A 141 -17.58 14.25 -1.45
C PRO A 141 -17.45 15.77 -1.41
N GLY A 142 -18.08 16.44 -2.38
CA GLY A 142 -18.03 17.92 -2.48
C GLY A 142 -16.70 18.49 -2.98
N GLU A 143 -15.79 17.64 -3.49
CA GLU A 143 -14.56 18.09 -4.11
C GLU A 143 -14.84 18.90 -5.38
N THR A 144 -14.02 19.90 -5.61
CA THR A 144 -14.06 20.76 -6.81
C THR A 144 -12.70 20.70 -7.51
N LEU A 145 -12.66 21.13 -8.77
CA LEU A 145 -11.38 21.27 -9.49
C LEU A 145 -10.39 22.18 -8.76
N ASP A 146 -10.87 23.28 -8.14
CA ASP A 146 -10.02 24.19 -7.37
C ASP A 146 -9.45 23.54 -6.10
N SER A 147 -10.25 22.76 -5.37
CA SER A 147 -9.78 22.06 -4.18
C SER A 147 -8.79 20.95 -4.53
N TRP A 148 -9.03 20.22 -5.62
CA TRP A 148 -8.13 19.18 -6.12
C TRP A 148 -6.81 19.79 -6.63
N GLN A 149 -6.88 20.90 -7.34
CA GLN A 149 -5.67 21.60 -7.81
C GLN A 149 -4.78 22.02 -6.64
N LYS A 150 -5.35 22.49 -5.52
CA LYS A 150 -4.59 22.83 -4.30
C LYS A 150 -3.93 21.61 -3.66
N ASP A 151 -4.59 20.45 -3.64
CA ASP A 151 -4.01 19.20 -3.15
C ASP A 151 -2.82 18.78 -4.04
N LEU A 152 -2.96 18.87 -5.36
CA LEU A 152 -1.88 18.57 -6.30
C LEU A 152 -0.69 19.52 -6.16
N GLU A 153 -0.93 20.82 -6.02
CA GLU A 153 0.12 21.82 -5.78
C GLU A 153 0.87 21.53 -4.48
N GLN A 154 0.16 21.20 -3.41
CA GLN A 154 0.77 20.82 -2.14
C GLN A 154 1.58 19.52 -2.25
N ALA A 155 1.08 18.53 -2.98
CA ALA A 155 1.78 17.29 -3.26
C ALA A 155 3.09 17.52 -4.02
N VAL A 156 3.03 18.29 -5.11
CA VAL A 156 4.21 18.65 -5.93
C VAL A 156 5.24 19.43 -5.11
N ASN A 157 4.80 20.37 -4.24
CA ASN A 157 5.69 21.15 -3.38
C ASN A 157 6.46 20.30 -2.36
N LEU A 158 5.97 19.12 -2.00
CA LEU A 158 6.72 18.17 -1.16
C LEU A 158 7.85 17.46 -1.93
N HIS A 159 7.83 17.48 -3.25
CA HIS A 159 8.79 16.78 -4.12
C HIS A 159 8.93 15.27 -3.78
N PRO A 160 7.84 14.50 -3.73
CA PRO A 160 7.96 13.06 -3.60
C PRO A 160 8.52 12.45 -4.89
N GLU A 161 9.18 11.31 -4.80
CA GLU A 161 9.65 10.56 -5.96
C GLU A 161 8.51 9.89 -6.72
N HIS A 162 7.39 9.66 -6.03
CA HIS A 162 6.27 8.91 -6.57
C HIS A 162 4.95 9.42 -5.96
N ILE A 163 3.89 9.43 -6.76
CA ILE A 163 2.52 9.79 -6.34
C ILE A 163 1.58 8.71 -6.85
N SER A 164 0.83 8.10 -5.92
CA SER A 164 -0.33 7.28 -6.25
C SER A 164 -1.59 8.11 -6.05
N ALA A 165 -2.46 8.19 -7.05
CA ALA A 165 -3.71 8.93 -6.93
C ALA A 165 -4.88 8.05 -7.35
N TYR A 166 -5.78 7.77 -6.41
CA TYR A 166 -6.89 6.85 -6.59
C TYR A 166 -8.22 7.59 -6.56
N HIS A 167 -9.11 7.24 -7.50
CA HIS A 167 -10.50 7.69 -7.41
C HIS A 167 -11.18 7.03 -6.21
N LEU A 168 -11.96 7.80 -5.44
CA LEU A 168 -12.73 7.26 -4.32
C LEU A 168 -13.75 6.24 -4.80
N ILE A 169 -13.71 5.04 -4.19
CA ILE A 169 -14.70 3.99 -4.39
C ILE A 169 -15.48 3.81 -3.09
N TYR A 170 -16.82 3.76 -3.19
CA TYR A 170 -17.71 3.55 -2.06
C TYR A 170 -17.93 2.04 -1.84
N GLU A 171 -17.02 1.40 -1.12
CA GLU A 171 -17.15 -0.01 -0.78
C GLU A 171 -18.28 -0.26 0.20
N GLU A 172 -19.09 -1.28 -0.07
CA GLU A 172 -20.21 -1.67 0.76
C GLU A 172 -19.79 -1.90 2.23
N ASN A 173 -20.68 -1.56 3.14
CA ASN A 173 -20.51 -1.69 4.60
C ASN A 173 -19.45 -0.77 5.23
N THR A 174 -18.74 0.07 4.48
CA THR A 174 -17.87 1.11 5.04
C THR A 174 -18.67 2.26 5.63
N ALA A 175 -18.02 3.09 6.47
CA ALA A 175 -18.65 4.26 7.05
C ALA A 175 -19.07 5.26 5.96
N LEU A 176 -18.24 5.47 4.95
CA LEU A 176 -18.50 6.40 3.86
C LEU A 176 -19.63 5.92 2.95
N TRP A 177 -19.68 4.61 2.66
CA TRP A 177 -20.79 4.00 1.92
C TRP A 177 -22.12 4.23 2.66
N LYS A 178 -22.15 4.05 3.99
CA LYS A 178 -23.37 4.31 4.81
C LYS A 178 -23.80 5.77 4.78
N LEU A 179 -22.85 6.71 4.72
CA LEU A 179 -23.18 8.13 4.58
C LEU A 179 -23.79 8.44 3.20
N ARG A 180 -23.30 7.78 2.14
CA ARG A 180 -23.88 7.89 0.78
C ARG A 180 -25.30 7.33 0.74
N GLU A 181 -25.54 6.14 1.28
CA GLU A 181 -26.88 5.54 1.36
C GLU A 181 -27.88 6.40 2.16
N GLN A 182 -27.38 7.14 3.14
CA GLN A 182 -28.18 8.10 3.91
C GLN A 182 -28.31 9.46 3.23
N HIS A 183 -27.84 9.64 2.01
CA HIS A 183 -27.80 10.91 1.25
C HIS A 183 -27.12 12.05 2.02
N LYS A 184 -26.18 11.76 2.92
CA LYS A 184 -25.39 12.74 3.66
C LYS A 184 -24.15 13.20 2.90
N VAL A 185 -23.70 12.42 1.95
CA VAL A 185 -22.63 12.76 1.02
C VAL A 185 -23.09 12.38 -0.39
N ALA A 186 -22.63 13.12 -1.38
CA ALA A 186 -22.84 12.82 -2.79
C ALA A 186 -21.53 12.30 -3.39
N GLU A 187 -21.64 11.31 -4.26
CA GLU A 187 -20.56 10.85 -5.12
C GLU A 187 -20.30 11.88 -6.22
N ALA A 188 -19.05 12.05 -6.63
CA ALA A 188 -18.72 12.86 -7.80
C ALA A 188 -19.39 12.27 -9.03
N ASP A 189 -19.99 13.11 -9.86
CA ASP A 189 -20.53 12.66 -11.13
C ASP A 189 -19.42 12.29 -12.13
N GLU A 190 -19.81 11.67 -13.24
CA GLU A 190 -18.86 11.18 -14.25
C GLU A 190 -18.05 12.32 -14.88
N ASP A 191 -18.72 13.43 -15.22
CA ASP A 191 -18.07 14.59 -15.85
C ASP A 191 -17.03 15.23 -14.92
N LEU A 192 -17.35 15.37 -13.66
CA LEU A 192 -16.41 15.85 -12.65
C LEU A 192 -15.26 14.86 -12.47
N SER A 193 -15.54 13.56 -12.36
CA SER A 193 -14.52 12.51 -12.18
C SER A 193 -13.53 12.50 -13.34
N VAL A 194 -13.99 12.62 -14.58
CA VAL A 194 -13.13 12.75 -15.77
C VAL A 194 -12.30 14.03 -15.72
N SER A 195 -12.91 15.15 -15.31
CA SER A 195 -12.21 16.44 -15.20
C SER A 195 -11.14 16.44 -14.12
N LEU A 196 -11.41 15.80 -12.96
CA LEU A 196 -10.42 15.63 -11.88
C LEU A 196 -9.25 14.76 -12.34
N PHE A 197 -9.51 13.67 -13.06
CA PHE A 197 -8.47 12.81 -13.62
C PHE A 197 -7.63 13.53 -14.68
N GLY A 198 -8.25 14.30 -15.55
CA GLY A 198 -7.56 15.15 -16.53
C GLY A 198 -6.62 16.16 -15.83
N THR A 199 -7.14 16.85 -14.81
CA THR A 199 -6.36 17.81 -13.99
C THR A 199 -5.16 17.13 -13.31
N LEU A 200 -5.32 15.90 -12.80
CA LEU A 200 -4.25 15.08 -12.23
C LEU A 200 -3.12 14.88 -13.23
N ILE A 201 -3.46 14.37 -14.43
CA ILE A 201 -2.48 14.08 -15.48
C ILE A 201 -1.74 15.35 -15.90
N ASP A 202 -2.48 16.43 -16.19
CA ASP A 202 -1.90 17.68 -16.67
C ASP A 202 -0.95 18.31 -15.62
N SER A 203 -1.41 18.36 -14.35
CA SER A 203 -0.64 18.97 -13.25
C SER A 203 0.64 18.19 -12.96
N LEU A 204 0.58 16.86 -12.86
CA LEU A 204 1.75 16.06 -12.54
C LEU A 204 2.71 15.97 -13.74
N SER A 205 2.22 15.89 -14.97
CA SER A 205 3.06 15.94 -16.18
C SER A 205 3.79 17.29 -16.29
N ALA A 206 3.10 18.40 -16.04
CA ALA A 206 3.73 19.74 -16.02
C ALA A 206 4.79 19.87 -14.91
N ALA A 207 4.65 19.13 -13.81
CA ALA A 207 5.63 19.05 -12.72
C ALA A 207 6.78 18.05 -12.98
N GLY A 208 6.81 17.39 -14.15
CA GLY A 208 7.87 16.48 -14.56
C GLY A 208 7.72 15.04 -14.09
N TYR A 209 6.51 14.62 -13.70
CA TYR A 209 6.23 13.23 -13.37
C TYR A 209 5.81 12.46 -14.62
N ASP A 210 6.31 11.25 -14.77
CA ASP A 210 5.90 10.28 -15.76
C ASP A 210 4.62 9.57 -15.28
N HIS A 211 3.56 9.58 -16.07
CA HIS A 211 2.35 8.78 -15.86
C HIS A 211 2.58 7.39 -16.44
N TYR A 212 2.96 6.42 -15.62
CA TYR A 212 3.41 5.12 -16.10
C TYR A 212 2.37 4.00 -16.00
N GLU A 213 1.30 4.22 -15.23
CA GLU A 213 0.09 3.39 -15.20
C GLU A 213 -1.09 4.20 -14.64
N ILE A 214 -2.30 3.64 -14.61
CA ILE A 214 -3.56 4.39 -14.40
C ILE A 214 -3.52 5.31 -13.18
N SER A 215 -3.00 4.82 -12.05
CA SER A 215 -3.05 5.53 -10.75
C SER A 215 -1.69 6.04 -10.30
N ASN A 216 -0.61 5.71 -10.99
CA ASN A 216 0.74 5.96 -10.48
C ASN A 216 1.57 6.86 -11.39
N PHE A 217 2.21 7.82 -10.74
CA PHE A 217 3.08 8.82 -11.34
C PHE A 217 4.42 8.83 -10.59
N CYS A 218 5.51 9.04 -11.30
CA CYS A 218 6.83 9.10 -10.67
C CYS A 218 7.77 10.06 -11.37
N LEU A 219 8.78 10.53 -10.66
CA LEU A 219 9.91 11.19 -11.32
C LEU A 219 10.63 10.19 -12.24
N PRO A 220 11.25 10.64 -13.35
CA PRO A 220 11.86 9.76 -14.33
C PRO A 220 12.80 8.72 -13.73
N GLY A 221 12.57 7.45 -14.04
CA GLY A 221 13.36 6.31 -13.55
C GLY A 221 13.03 5.85 -12.12
N LEU A 222 12.02 6.42 -11.45
CA LEU A 222 11.64 6.09 -10.08
C LEU A 222 10.27 5.39 -9.97
N HIS A 223 9.92 4.60 -10.99
CA HIS A 223 8.72 3.73 -10.95
C HIS A 223 8.77 2.80 -9.74
N SER A 224 7.62 2.53 -9.14
CA SER A 224 7.52 1.44 -8.17
C SER A 224 7.75 0.10 -8.90
N ARG A 225 8.84 -0.58 -8.58
CA ARG A 225 9.14 -1.91 -9.14
C ARG A 225 8.07 -2.91 -8.77
N HIS A 226 7.58 -2.82 -7.53
CA HIS A 226 6.51 -3.68 -7.04
C HIS A 226 5.21 -3.49 -7.82
N ASN A 227 4.71 -2.24 -7.95
CA ASN A 227 3.47 -1.97 -8.68
C ASN A 227 3.60 -2.35 -10.16
N SER A 228 4.74 -2.06 -10.80
CA SER A 228 5.00 -2.41 -12.19
C SER A 228 4.98 -3.92 -12.44
N SER A 229 5.33 -4.74 -11.44
CA SER A 229 5.38 -6.20 -11.58
C SER A 229 4.01 -6.82 -11.87
N TYR A 230 2.93 -6.23 -11.38
CA TYR A 230 1.57 -6.70 -11.64
C TYR A 230 1.17 -6.59 -13.14
N TRP A 231 1.68 -5.56 -13.82
CA TRP A 231 1.41 -5.34 -15.25
C TRP A 231 2.29 -6.16 -16.18
N THR A 232 3.39 -6.70 -15.67
CA THR A 232 4.35 -7.49 -16.47
C THR A 232 4.20 -8.99 -16.27
N GLY A 233 3.17 -9.44 -15.54
CA GLY A 233 2.90 -10.86 -15.30
C GLY A 233 3.97 -11.56 -14.47
N LYS A 234 4.76 -10.83 -13.68
CA LYS A 234 5.71 -11.42 -12.74
C LYS A 234 4.98 -12.20 -11.66
N LYS A 235 5.58 -13.32 -11.25
CA LYS A 235 5.05 -14.08 -10.11
C LYS A 235 5.22 -13.29 -8.82
N TYR A 236 4.27 -13.44 -7.92
CA TYR A 236 4.37 -12.87 -6.58
C TYR A 236 3.72 -13.78 -5.55
N LEU A 237 4.22 -13.70 -4.34
CA LEU A 237 3.71 -14.39 -3.16
C LEU A 237 3.22 -13.37 -2.15
N GLY A 238 1.91 -13.37 -1.88
CA GLY A 238 1.32 -12.64 -0.77
C GLY A 238 1.17 -13.54 0.45
N CYS A 239 1.56 -13.02 1.61
CA CYS A 239 1.44 -13.69 2.89
C CYS A 239 0.59 -12.87 3.86
N GLY A 240 -0.24 -13.53 4.64
CA GLY A 240 -1.19 -12.90 5.56
C GLY A 240 -2.63 -13.02 5.12
N PRO A 241 -3.61 -12.65 5.98
CA PRO A 241 -5.04 -12.68 5.64
C PRO A 241 -5.34 -11.83 4.42
N SER A 242 -6.20 -12.31 3.54
CA SER A 242 -6.59 -11.68 2.26
C SER A 242 -5.44 -11.45 1.27
N ALA A 243 -4.23 -11.91 1.53
CA ALA A 243 -3.11 -11.69 0.63
C ALA A 243 -3.27 -12.51 -0.66
N HIS A 244 -3.02 -11.86 -1.79
CA HIS A 244 -3.10 -12.46 -3.11
C HIS A 244 -1.73 -12.96 -3.56
N SER A 245 -1.72 -14.02 -4.37
CA SER A 245 -0.51 -14.62 -4.94
C SER A 245 -0.76 -15.02 -6.38
N TYR A 246 0.29 -15.00 -7.19
CA TYR A 246 0.26 -15.42 -8.60
C TYR A 246 1.55 -16.16 -8.94
N ASN A 247 1.41 -17.35 -9.58
CA ASN A 247 2.55 -18.20 -9.94
C ASN A 247 2.72 -18.40 -11.45
N GLY A 248 2.02 -17.61 -12.27
CA GLY A 248 2.04 -17.72 -13.73
C GLY A 248 0.94 -18.61 -14.31
N ILE A 249 0.31 -19.48 -13.51
CA ILE A 249 -0.75 -20.39 -13.97
C ILE A 249 -2.01 -20.34 -13.10
N SER A 250 -1.91 -19.83 -11.89
CA SER A 250 -3.05 -19.66 -10.97
C SER A 250 -2.93 -18.41 -10.16
N ARG A 251 -4.07 -17.86 -9.74
CA ARG A 251 -4.19 -16.86 -8.69
C ARG A 251 -4.68 -17.53 -7.42
N GLN A 252 -4.19 -17.07 -6.28
CA GLN A 252 -4.61 -17.52 -4.97
C GLN A 252 -4.83 -16.32 -4.07
N TRP A 253 -5.78 -16.44 -3.15
CA TRP A 253 -5.95 -15.45 -2.07
C TRP A 253 -6.26 -16.16 -0.75
N ASN A 254 -5.57 -15.72 0.27
CA ASN A 254 -5.76 -16.24 1.61
C ASN A 254 -7.13 -15.79 2.15
N ILE A 255 -7.73 -16.62 3.03
CA ILE A 255 -8.98 -16.24 3.69
C ILE A 255 -8.82 -14.95 4.51
N ALA A 256 -9.88 -14.14 4.55
CA ALA A 256 -9.88 -12.84 5.23
C ALA A 256 -9.92 -12.97 6.77
N SER A 257 -10.51 -14.03 7.29
CA SER A 257 -10.63 -14.24 8.72
C SER A 257 -9.27 -14.53 9.37
N LEU A 258 -8.79 -13.61 10.20
CA LEU A 258 -7.51 -13.76 10.92
C LEU A 258 -7.46 -15.06 11.75
N ASN A 259 -8.56 -15.42 12.42
CA ASN A 259 -8.59 -16.63 13.26
C ASN A 259 -8.48 -17.90 12.42
N GLU A 260 -9.18 -17.97 11.30
CA GLU A 260 -9.13 -19.12 10.40
C GLU A 260 -7.79 -19.19 9.67
N TYR A 261 -7.22 -18.06 9.29
CA TYR A 261 -5.86 -17.99 8.73
C TYR A 261 -4.82 -18.56 9.70
N ILE A 262 -4.80 -18.08 10.96
CA ILE A 262 -3.88 -18.59 12.00
C ILE A 262 -4.08 -20.08 12.20
N LYS A 263 -5.33 -20.54 12.37
CA LYS A 263 -5.66 -21.96 12.56
C LYS A 263 -5.21 -22.83 11.38
N GLY A 264 -5.38 -22.37 10.15
CA GLY A 264 -4.95 -23.07 8.95
C GLY A 264 -3.42 -23.22 8.90
N ILE A 265 -2.70 -22.12 9.11
CA ILE A 265 -1.23 -22.12 9.12
C ILE A 265 -0.68 -23.00 10.25
N ASP A 266 -1.23 -22.92 11.47
CA ASP A 266 -0.81 -23.73 12.62
C ASP A 266 -1.12 -25.21 12.42
N GLY A 267 -2.22 -25.52 11.73
CA GLY A 267 -2.56 -26.89 11.33
C GLY A 267 -1.76 -27.44 10.17
N GLY A 268 -0.88 -26.64 9.56
CA GLY A 268 -0.07 -27.06 8.40
C GLY A 268 -0.84 -27.10 7.08
N ILE A 269 -2.05 -26.56 7.05
CA ILE A 269 -2.93 -26.53 5.87
C ILE A 269 -3.35 -25.07 5.64
N PRO A 270 -2.60 -24.32 4.80
CA PRO A 270 -2.95 -22.93 4.49
C PRO A 270 -4.36 -22.88 3.90
N ALA A 271 -5.21 -22.02 4.47
CA ALA A 271 -6.55 -21.79 3.97
C ALA A 271 -6.51 -20.66 2.93
N PHE A 272 -6.71 -21.04 1.67
CA PHE A 272 -6.78 -20.10 0.55
C PHE A 272 -7.80 -20.58 -0.49
N GLU A 273 -8.27 -19.66 -1.29
CA GLU A 273 -9.02 -19.93 -2.51
C GLU A 273 -8.06 -19.88 -3.70
N ILE A 274 -8.34 -20.67 -4.74
CA ILE A 274 -7.51 -20.76 -5.94
C ILE A 274 -8.37 -20.63 -7.20
N GLU A 275 -7.88 -19.85 -8.15
CA GLU A 275 -8.39 -19.72 -9.50
C GLU A 275 -7.30 -20.21 -10.46
N GLU A 276 -7.59 -21.30 -11.19
CA GLU A 276 -6.70 -21.75 -12.27
C GLU A 276 -6.98 -20.92 -13.53
N LEU A 277 -5.93 -20.37 -14.12
CA LEU A 277 -6.04 -19.53 -15.31
C LEU A 277 -5.86 -20.36 -16.57
N ASP A 278 -6.86 -20.37 -17.44
CA ASP A 278 -6.73 -20.93 -18.79
C ASP A 278 -5.80 -20.07 -19.66
N LEU A 279 -5.47 -20.56 -20.85
CA LEU A 279 -4.58 -19.86 -21.78
C LEU A 279 -5.12 -18.47 -22.18
N TYR A 280 -6.44 -18.35 -22.30
CA TYR A 280 -7.07 -17.08 -22.69
C TYR A 280 -6.94 -16.04 -21.56
N THR A 281 -7.23 -16.43 -20.33
CA THR A 281 -7.17 -15.56 -19.15
C THR A 281 -5.75 -15.15 -18.78
N ARG A 282 -4.71 -15.92 -19.19
CA ARG A 282 -3.30 -15.57 -18.96
C ARG A 282 -2.79 -14.43 -19.83
N TYR A 283 -3.40 -14.21 -21.00
CA TYR A 283 -2.94 -13.26 -22.01
C TYR A 283 -3.88 -12.06 -22.22
N ASN A 284 -5.00 -12.01 -21.51
CA ASN A 284 -5.95 -10.89 -21.45
C ASN A 284 -6.09 -10.38 -20.00
#